data_adc6b6009cf2398799b355a93d5b7464
#
_entry.id   adc6b6009cf2398799b355a93d5b7464
#
_cell.length_a   1.000
_cell.length_b   1.000
_cell.length_c   1.000
_cell.angle_alpha   90.00
_cell.angle_beta   90.00
_cell.angle_gamma   90.00
#
_symmetry.space_group_name_H-M   'P 1'
#
loop_
_entity.id
_entity.type
_entity.pdbx_description
1 polymer ?
#
loop_
_entity_poly.entity_id
_entity_poly.type
_entity_poly.pdbx_seq_one_letter_code
_entity_poly.pdbx_strand_id
1 'polypeptide(L)'
;MNATCHPVTTKRLVIGQVSVCIGCCCGQTERGKPAVPVEWLKTEWRRLGLPKNIQLTISGCLGPCDVPNVVLIATAGENVWLGNIDRFEYYREIAEWAAESKTAGRMLPLSKELLRHRLDPFR
;
A
#
# COMPACT_ATOMS: atom_id res chain seq x y z
N MET A 1 -5.63 -31.19 -5.16
CA MET A 1 -4.43 -30.69 -4.52
C MET A 1 -3.94 -31.69 -3.48
N ASN A 2 -2.66 -31.91 -3.42
CA ASN A 2 -2.07 -32.86 -2.50
C ASN A 2 -1.91 -32.23 -1.11
N ALA A 3 -2.53 -32.86 -0.09
CA ALA A 3 -2.43 -32.38 1.29
C ALA A 3 -1.00 -32.46 1.86
N THR A 4 -0.10 -33.20 1.22
CA THR A 4 1.28 -33.31 1.66
C THR A 4 2.19 -32.22 1.11
N CYS A 5 1.68 -31.34 0.25
CA CYS A 5 2.44 -30.20 -0.25
C CYS A 5 2.79 -29.25 0.89
N HIS A 6 4.07 -28.95 1.04
CA HIS A 6 4.52 -27.95 1.99
C HIS A 6 4.51 -26.56 1.33
N PRO A 7 4.06 -25.54 2.02
CA PRO A 7 4.11 -24.20 1.45
C PRO A 7 5.57 -23.76 1.27
N VAL A 8 5.79 -22.96 0.25
CA VAL A 8 7.07 -22.28 0.10
C VAL A 8 7.12 -21.18 1.16
N THR A 9 8.19 -21.12 1.91
CA THR A 9 8.35 -20.15 2.98
C THR A 9 9.53 -19.23 2.71
N THR A 10 9.48 -18.03 3.31
CA THR A 10 10.58 -17.07 3.24
C THR A 10 11.17 -16.84 4.63
N LYS A 11 12.45 -16.52 4.68
CA LYS A 11 13.11 -16.14 5.93
C LYS A 11 12.90 -14.68 6.28
N ARG A 12 12.26 -13.92 5.40
CA ARG A 12 12.00 -12.50 5.65
C ARG A 12 10.87 -12.34 6.66
N LEU A 13 11.06 -11.40 7.60
CA LEU A 13 10.09 -11.13 8.66
C LEU A 13 9.27 -9.88 8.31
N VAL A 14 8.57 -9.95 7.19
CA VAL A 14 7.74 -8.86 6.71
C VAL A 14 6.34 -9.02 7.25
N ILE A 15 5.81 -7.97 7.88
CA ILE A 15 4.48 -7.99 8.48
C ILE A 15 3.40 -7.43 7.54
N GLY A 16 3.81 -6.73 6.49
CA GLY A 16 2.85 -6.19 5.53
C GLY A 16 3.53 -5.57 4.33
N GLN A 17 2.72 -5.20 3.36
CA GLN A 17 3.19 -4.58 2.14
C GLN A 17 2.23 -3.49 1.70
N VAL A 18 2.79 -2.37 1.25
CA VAL A 18 2.03 -1.27 0.66
C VAL A 18 2.41 -1.21 -0.82
N SER A 19 1.43 -1.41 -1.69
CA SER A 19 1.62 -1.32 -3.13
C SER A 19 0.94 -0.06 -3.63
N VAL A 20 1.71 0.82 -4.25
CA VAL A 20 1.25 2.12 -4.73
C VAL A 20 1.21 2.09 -6.26
N CYS A 21 0.02 2.31 -6.81
CA CYS A 21 -0.19 2.25 -8.26
C CYS A 21 0.32 3.50 -8.95
N ILE A 22 1.03 3.30 -10.07
CA ILE A 22 1.35 4.36 -11.03
C ILE A 22 1.00 3.92 -12.45
N GLY A 23 -0.08 3.15 -12.59
CA GLY A 23 -0.49 2.59 -13.88
C GLY A 23 -1.07 3.60 -14.86
N CYS A 24 -2.02 3.16 -15.68
CA CYS A 24 -2.53 3.98 -16.78
C CYS A 24 -3.25 5.27 -16.34
N CYS A 25 -3.76 5.33 -15.10
CA CYS A 25 -4.44 6.51 -14.57
C CYS A 25 -3.76 7.07 -13.33
N CYS A 26 -3.35 6.19 -12.40
CA CYS A 26 -2.71 6.64 -11.16
C CYS A 26 -1.42 7.41 -11.44
N GLY A 27 -1.30 8.61 -10.87
CA GLY A 27 -0.11 9.43 -11.02
C GLY A 27 0.06 10.11 -12.37
N GLN A 28 -0.89 9.96 -13.27
CA GLN A 28 -0.80 10.53 -14.62
C GLN A 28 -1.23 11.99 -14.63
N THR A 29 -0.38 12.85 -14.07
CA THR A 29 -0.68 14.28 -13.90
C THR A 29 -0.92 15.00 -15.23
N GLU A 30 -0.23 14.62 -16.28
CA GLU A 30 -0.42 15.16 -17.63
C GLU A 30 -1.80 14.88 -18.20
N ARG A 31 -2.51 13.90 -17.62
CA ARG A 31 -3.88 13.54 -17.98
C ARG A 31 -4.89 14.05 -16.97
N GLY A 32 -4.48 14.96 -16.10
CA GLY A 32 -5.34 15.52 -15.08
C GLY A 32 -5.60 14.61 -13.89
N LYS A 33 -4.81 13.56 -13.71
CA LYS A 33 -4.96 12.64 -12.58
C LYS A 33 -4.11 13.06 -11.40
N PRO A 34 -4.46 12.66 -10.17
CA PRO A 34 -3.69 13.03 -8.99
C PRO A 34 -2.24 12.52 -9.03
N ALA A 35 -1.33 13.32 -8.50
CA ALA A 35 0.08 12.94 -8.42
C ALA A 35 0.30 11.82 -7.40
N VAL A 36 1.31 11.00 -7.66
CA VAL A 36 1.81 10.01 -6.70
C VAL A 36 3.23 10.45 -6.31
N PRO A 37 3.50 10.70 -5.02
CA PRO A 37 4.81 11.18 -4.57
C PRO A 37 5.82 10.03 -4.45
N VAL A 38 6.21 9.45 -5.58
CA VAL A 38 7.03 8.24 -5.64
C VAL A 38 8.37 8.43 -4.92
N GLU A 39 9.11 9.48 -5.24
CA GLU A 39 10.43 9.69 -4.66
C GLU A 39 10.35 10.03 -3.18
N TRP A 40 9.35 10.78 -2.77
CA TRP A 40 9.11 11.06 -1.37
C TRP A 40 8.81 9.76 -0.60
N LEU A 41 7.95 8.91 -1.15
CA LEU A 41 7.61 7.62 -0.52
C LEU A 41 8.85 6.75 -0.34
N LYS A 42 9.68 6.62 -1.36
CA LYS A 42 10.90 5.82 -1.28
C LYS A 42 11.86 6.36 -0.22
N THR A 43 12.03 7.68 -0.19
CA THR A 43 12.91 8.35 0.78
C THR A 43 12.38 8.19 2.19
N GLU A 44 11.09 8.42 2.37
CA GLU A 44 10.46 8.34 3.69
C GLU A 44 10.49 6.91 4.23
N TRP A 45 10.25 5.93 3.37
CA TRP A 45 10.32 4.52 3.75
C TRP A 45 11.68 4.16 4.31
N ARG A 46 12.74 4.61 3.62
CA ARG A 46 14.11 4.39 4.09
C ARG A 46 14.40 5.15 5.38
N ARG A 47 13.96 6.41 5.45
CA ARG A 47 14.19 7.25 6.64
C ARG A 47 13.57 6.62 7.90
N LEU A 48 12.39 6.04 7.76
CA LEU A 48 11.66 5.40 8.84
C LEU A 48 12.13 3.96 9.11
N GLY A 49 13.08 3.45 8.35
CA GLY A 49 13.61 2.09 8.52
C GLY A 49 12.58 1.01 8.25
N LEU A 50 11.63 1.25 7.35
CA LEU A 50 10.51 0.35 7.10
C LEU A 50 10.81 -0.88 6.24
N PRO A 51 11.76 -0.85 5.27
CA PRO A 51 11.85 -1.93 4.27
C PRO A 51 12.05 -3.34 4.82
N LYS A 52 12.60 -3.50 6.02
CA LYS A 52 12.80 -4.82 6.62
C LYS A 52 11.52 -5.39 7.20
N ASN A 53 10.53 -4.57 7.46
CA ASN A 53 9.31 -4.98 8.17
C ASN A 53 8.05 -4.79 7.33
N ILE A 54 7.98 -3.68 6.60
CA ILE A 54 6.84 -3.35 5.75
C ILE A 54 7.41 -2.94 4.40
N GLN A 55 7.07 -3.67 3.36
CA GLN A 55 7.60 -3.39 2.03
C GLN A 55 6.78 -2.31 1.34
N LEU A 56 7.46 -1.50 0.54
CA LEU A 56 6.83 -0.55 -0.37
C LEU A 56 7.11 -1.03 -1.79
N THR A 57 6.05 -1.16 -2.57
CA THR A 57 6.15 -1.49 -3.99
C THR A 57 5.48 -0.38 -4.79
N ILE A 58 6.21 0.19 -5.72
CA ILE A 58 5.62 1.09 -6.72
C ILE A 58 5.27 0.19 -7.90
N SER A 59 3.97 0.01 -8.14
CA SER A 59 3.49 -0.98 -9.10
C SER A 59 2.91 -0.33 -10.36
N GLY A 60 2.71 -1.13 -11.40
CA GLY A 60 1.86 -0.74 -12.50
C GLY A 60 0.38 -0.76 -12.08
N CYS A 61 -0.51 -0.83 -13.06
CA CYS A 61 -1.95 -0.80 -12.81
C CYS A 61 -2.38 -1.96 -11.90
N LEU A 62 -3.06 -1.63 -10.80
CA LEU A 62 -3.59 -2.61 -9.87
C LEU A 62 -5.02 -3.05 -10.22
N GLY A 63 -5.64 -2.41 -11.20
CA GLY A 63 -6.96 -2.79 -11.69
C GLY A 63 -8.00 -1.68 -11.65
N PRO A 64 -8.42 -1.17 -10.49
CA PRO A 64 -9.52 -0.18 -10.42
C PRO A 64 -9.07 1.22 -10.85
N CYS A 65 -8.81 1.38 -12.13
CA CYS A 65 -8.28 2.62 -12.69
C CYS A 65 -9.32 3.73 -12.85
N ASP A 66 -10.57 3.46 -12.52
CA ASP A 66 -11.63 4.47 -12.50
C ASP A 66 -11.65 5.29 -11.21
N VAL A 67 -10.86 4.92 -10.22
CA VAL A 67 -10.76 5.62 -8.92
C VAL A 67 -9.30 5.92 -8.55
N PRO A 68 -8.53 6.60 -9.43
CA PRO A 68 -7.13 6.88 -9.12
C PRO A 68 -7.01 7.88 -7.97
N ASN A 69 -5.98 7.83 -7.15
CA ASN A 69 -4.93 6.82 -7.17
C ASN A 69 -5.31 5.66 -6.25
N VAL A 70 -4.78 4.49 -6.57
CA VAL A 70 -5.07 3.25 -5.83
C VAL A 70 -3.86 2.83 -5.02
N VAL A 71 -4.12 2.41 -3.78
CA VAL A 71 -3.11 1.83 -2.89
C VAL A 71 -3.67 0.50 -2.36
N LEU A 72 -2.85 -0.54 -2.41
CA LEU A 72 -3.19 -1.84 -1.84
C LEU A 72 -2.30 -2.10 -0.63
N ILE A 73 -2.92 -2.38 0.50
CA ILE A 73 -2.22 -2.76 1.72
C ILE A 73 -2.50 -4.23 1.98
N ALA A 74 -1.45 -5.04 1.94
CA ALA A 74 -1.55 -6.49 2.14
C ALA A 74 -0.95 -6.87 3.48
N THR A 75 -1.68 -7.68 4.23
CA THR A 75 -1.24 -8.26 5.50
C THR A 75 -1.51 -9.76 5.48
N ALA A 76 -1.06 -10.46 6.52
CA ALA A 76 -1.32 -11.90 6.63
C ALA A 76 -2.81 -12.21 6.73
N GLY A 77 -3.61 -11.32 7.31
CA GLY A 77 -5.01 -11.56 7.57
C GLY A 77 -5.98 -10.98 6.56
N GLU A 78 -5.58 -9.92 5.86
CA GLU A 78 -6.48 -9.27 4.91
C GLU A 78 -5.73 -8.37 3.94
N ASN A 79 -6.42 -8.02 2.87
CA ASN A 79 -5.98 -6.99 1.93
C ASN A 79 -6.97 -5.82 2.01
N VAL A 80 -6.43 -4.61 2.07
CA VAL A 80 -7.23 -3.39 2.07
C VAL A 80 -6.91 -2.61 0.82
N TRP A 81 -7.92 -2.36 0.01
CA TRP A 81 -7.81 -1.55 -1.21
C TRP A 81 -8.32 -0.16 -0.92
N LEU A 82 -7.52 0.84 -1.27
CA LEU A 82 -7.89 2.25 -1.12
C LEU A 82 -7.92 2.89 -2.51
N GLY A 83 -8.98 3.65 -2.77
CA GLY A 83 -9.12 4.41 -4.00
C GLY A 83 -9.24 5.90 -3.73
N ASN A 84 -9.17 6.70 -4.79
CA ASN A 84 -9.26 8.16 -4.70
C ASN A 84 -8.24 8.76 -3.72
N ILE A 85 -7.03 8.19 -3.69
CA ILE A 85 -5.92 8.73 -2.90
C ILE A 85 -5.35 9.90 -3.70
N ASP A 86 -5.97 11.04 -3.57
CA ASP A 86 -5.76 12.20 -4.43
C ASP A 86 -5.04 13.37 -3.77
N ARG A 87 -4.52 13.18 -2.56
CA ARG A 87 -3.77 14.21 -1.83
C ARG A 87 -2.51 13.64 -1.22
N PHE A 88 -1.48 14.46 -1.15
CA PHE A 88 -0.22 14.10 -0.51
C PHE A 88 -0.42 13.66 0.94
N GLU A 89 -1.32 14.31 1.67
CA GLU A 89 -1.59 14.03 3.08
C GLU A 89 -1.96 12.57 3.33
N TYR A 90 -2.64 11.94 2.41
CA TYR A 90 -3.00 10.52 2.55
C TYR A 90 -1.76 9.61 2.49
N TYR A 91 -0.80 9.94 1.62
CA TYR A 91 0.44 9.17 1.54
C TYR A 91 1.28 9.36 2.80
N ARG A 92 1.32 10.59 3.31
CA ARG A 92 2.00 10.87 4.58
C ARG A 92 1.37 10.09 5.71
N GLU A 93 0.05 10.05 5.78
CA GLU A 93 -0.68 9.29 6.80
C GLU A 93 -0.41 7.80 6.70
N ILE A 94 -0.33 7.26 5.49
CA ILE A 94 0.04 5.85 5.27
C ILE A 94 1.45 5.58 5.80
N ALA A 95 2.40 6.47 5.53
CA ALA A 95 3.77 6.31 6.01
C ALA A 95 3.84 6.37 7.54
N GLU A 96 3.12 7.29 8.16
CA GLU A 96 3.05 7.40 9.61
C GLU A 96 2.43 6.14 10.23
N TRP A 97 1.35 5.65 9.63
CA TRP A 97 0.70 4.41 10.06
C TRP A 97 1.64 3.21 9.93
N ALA A 98 2.41 3.16 8.86
CA ALA A 98 3.40 2.09 8.67
C ALA A 98 4.49 2.14 9.75
N ALA A 99 4.97 3.34 10.10
CA ALA A 99 5.95 3.51 11.15
C ALA A 99 5.42 3.06 12.51
N GLU A 100 4.17 3.41 12.83
CA GLU A 100 3.51 2.97 14.06
C GLU A 100 3.32 1.46 14.07
N SER A 101 2.94 0.87 12.95
CA SER A 101 2.78 -0.58 12.80
C SER A 101 4.11 -1.30 13.04
N LYS A 102 5.20 -0.78 12.48
CA LYS A 102 6.53 -1.34 12.70
C LYS A 102 6.87 -1.35 14.19
N THR A 103 6.64 -0.24 14.88
CA THR A 103 6.91 -0.13 16.31
C THR A 103 6.06 -1.12 17.11
N ALA A 104 4.81 -1.31 16.71
CA ALA A 104 3.92 -2.26 17.38
C ALA A 104 4.24 -3.73 17.03
N GLY A 105 5.01 -3.96 15.98
CA GLY A 105 5.33 -5.33 15.50
C GLY A 105 4.18 -6.02 14.79
N ARG A 106 3.15 -5.28 14.40
CA ARG A 106 1.97 -5.80 13.68
C ARG A 106 1.32 -4.69 12.90
N MET A 107 0.60 -5.04 11.86
CA MET A 107 -0.15 -4.05 11.09
C MET A 107 -1.33 -3.56 11.91
N LEU A 108 -1.31 -2.28 12.26
CA LEU A 108 -2.37 -1.65 13.05
C LEU A 108 -3.59 -1.35 12.18
N PRO A 109 -4.77 -1.14 12.80
CA PRO A 109 -5.93 -0.66 12.05
C PRO A 109 -5.63 0.67 11.38
N LEU A 110 -6.17 0.86 10.18
CA LEU A 110 -6.07 2.13 9.48
C LEU A 110 -6.97 3.17 10.14
N SER A 111 -6.62 4.44 9.97
CA SER A 111 -7.44 5.54 10.47
C SER A 111 -8.80 5.58 9.77
N LYS A 112 -9.76 6.24 10.41
CA LYS A 112 -11.08 6.45 9.82
C LYS A 112 -10.98 7.23 8.51
N GLU A 113 -10.06 8.17 8.43
CA GLU A 113 -9.84 8.97 7.22
C GLU A 113 -9.41 8.10 6.04
N LEU A 114 -8.45 7.21 6.27
CA LEU A 114 -8.02 6.28 5.21
C LEU A 114 -9.11 5.26 4.89
N LEU A 115 -9.82 4.76 5.89
CA LEU A 115 -10.89 3.77 5.67
C LEU A 115 -12.06 4.32 4.86
N ARG A 116 -12.25 5.63 4.80
CA ARG A 116 -13.24 6.25 3.91
C ARG A 116 -12.93 6.02 2.44
N HIS A 117 -11.68 5.71 2.14
CA HIS A 117 -11.23 5.43 0.78
C HIS A 117 -11.26 3.95 0.43
N ARG A 118 -11.70 3.10 1.37
CA ARG A 118 -11.71 1.66 1.14
C ARG A 118 -12.67 1.32 0.01
N LEU A 119 -12.19 0.49 -0.90
CA LEU A 119 -13.00 -0.03 -2.00
C LEU A 119 -12.91 -1.55 -2.05
N ASP A 120 -13.92 -2.17 -2.67
CA ASP A 120 -13.91 -3.58 -2.98
C ASP A 120 -13.73 -3.70 -4.49
N PRO A 121 -12.56 -4.17 -4.98
CA PRO A 121 -12.31 -4.23 -6.41
C PRO A 121 -12.94 -5.45 -7.08
N PHE A 122 -13.52 -6.34 -6.32
CA PHE A 122 -14.07 -7.58 -6.84
C PHE A 122 -15.58 -7.64 -6.69
N ARG A 123 -16.23 -8.27 -7.70
CA ARG A 123 -17.67 -8.49 -7.70
C ARG A 123 -17.99 -9.92 -8.11
#